data_8e4009aa34d406bc8925b453e199f8bb
#
_entry.id   8e4009aa34d406bc8925b453e199f8bb
#
_cell.length_a   1.000
_cell.length_b   1.000
_cell.length_c   1.000
_cell.angle_alpha   90.00
_cell.angle_beta   90.00
_cell.angle_gamma   90.00
#
_symmetry.space_group_name_H-M   'P 1'
#
loop_
_entity.id
_entity.type
_entity.pdbx_description
1 polymer ?
#
loop_
_entity_poly.entity_id
_entity_poly.type
_entity_poly.pdbx_seq_one_letter_code
_entity_poly.pdbx_strand_id
1 'polypeptide(L)'
;VQWCTCILTLTSPEKKQYHVTAAFPSACGKTNLAMMLPKLPGWKLQTVGDDIAWLKPGEDGRLYAINPENGFFGVAPGTSNDSNPNELKSCKKGTIFPNVVLTPDGDIWWEDMGIDAPAEGIDWKGNPCYRCIDDRKRMGPKPGMTKAEIKESKYVAAHKNSRFTAPAVNCPVLDKAGFNGKFNGKATGVPIDAILFGGRRPSTIPLVNQAKDWAHGVFMGSAAGSEVTAAVISDQIGQVRRDPMAMLPFFGYNVCDYFQHWLEMERTSADATKLPKIYFVNWFRKGDDGRFMWPGFGDNSRVLKWICDRIEGKVKAQDTPIGYLPFAKDISLENNTGKDTVNPKFLKEIVKVDKAGWLKEIEGVEANYAEYEKKPSKDSKEELAHAPRIPRALKAKLAEIQAALAAAK
;
A
#
# COMPACT_ATOMS: atom_id res chain seq x y z
N VAL A 1 -7.38 17.59 2.78
CA VAL A 1 -6.93 16.47 3.64
C VAL A 1 -5.52 16.09 3.28
N GLN A 2 -4.65 15.96 4.28
CA GLN A 2 -3.34 15.32 4.13
C GLN A 2 -3.52 13.81 4.34
N TRP A 3 -2.85 13.00 3.51
CA TRP A 3 -3.02 11.56 3.54
C TRP A 3 -1.73 10.83 3.18
N CYS A 4 -1.39 9.76 3.92
CA CYS A 4 -0.25 8.88 3.63
C CYS A 4 -0.61 7.93 2.47
N THR A 5 -0.39 8.39 1.24
CA THR A 5 -0.80 7.68 0.02
C THR A 5 0.13 8.01 -1.15
N CYS A 6 0.42 7.02 -1.98
CA CYS A 6 1.06 7.29 -3.27
C CYS A 6 0.03 7.81 -4.30
N ILE A 7 0.50 8.55 -5.29
CA ILE A 7 -0.28 9.05 -6.42
C ILE A 7 0.31 8.50 -7.70
N LEU A 8 -0.51 7.84 -8.51
CA LEU A 8 -0.13 7.15 -9.74
C LEU A 8 -0.86 7.71 -10.94
N THR A 9 -0.18 7.80 -12.07
CA THR A 9 -0.79 7.99 -13.40
C THR A 9 -0.71 6.67 -14.16
N LEU A 10 -1.85 6.07 -14.45
CA LEU A 10 -1.99 4.91 -15.32
C LEU A 10 -2.39 5.36 -16.72
N THR A 11 -1.71 4.84 -17.74
CA THR A 11 -2.09 5.10 -19.13
C THR A 11 -2.42 3.79 -19.81
N SER A 12 -3.65 3.66 -20.33
CA SER A 12 -4.11 2.50 -21.06
C SER A 12 -3.48 2.41 -22.47
N PRO A 13 -3.57 1.27 -23.15
CA PRO A 13 -3.14 1.13 -24.57
C PRO A 13 -3.78 2.16 -25.48
N GLU A 14 -5.02 2.58 -25.20
CA GLU A 14 -5.77 3.62 -25.94
C GLU A 14 -5.35 5.05 -25.57
N LYS A 15 -4.26 5.19 -24.76
CA LYS A 15 -3.71 6.47 -24.28
C LYS A 15 -4.62 7.24 -23.33
N LYS A 16 -5.64 6.59 -22.74
CA LYS A 16 -6.46 7.19 -21.69
C LYS A 16 -5.70 7.15 -20.38
N GLN A 17 -5.67 8.27 -19.68
CA GLN A 17 -5.03 8.41 -18.36
C GLN A 17 -6.04 8.31 -17.23
N TYR A 18 -5.61 7.66 -16.16
CA TYR A 18 -6.34 7.53 -14.89
C TYR A 18 -5.37 7.86 -13.76
N HIS A 19 -5.83 8.64 -12.79
CA HIS A 19 -5.04 8.93 -11.61
C HIS A 19 -5.60 8.17 -10.41
N VAL A 20 -4.74 7.45 -9.75
CA VAL A 20 -5.10 6.57 -8.64
C VAL A 20 -4.27 6.93 -7.42
N THR A 21 -4.91 7.03 -6.26
CA THR A 21 -4.21 7.11 -4.98
C THR A 21 -4.27 5.77 -4.27
N ALA A 22 -3.19 5.39 -3.58
CA ALA A 22 -3.14 4.10 -2.87
C ALA A 22 -2.49 4.26 -1.50
N ALA A 23 -3.31 4.12 -0.45
CA ALA A 23 -2.90 4.20 0.95
C ALA A 23 -2.71 2.81 1.52
N PHE A 24 -1.46 2.46 1.79
CA PHE A 24 -1.07 1.19 2.39
C PHE A 24 -0.19 1.44 3.61
N PRO A 25 -0.34 0.68 4.69
CA PRO A 25 0.60 0.68 5.81
C PRO A 25 2.04 0.33 5.37
N SER A 26 3.01 0.63 6.21
CA SER A 26 4.42 0.30 5.95
C SER A 26 4.61 -1.16 5.55
N ALA A 27 5.51 -1.42 4.61
CA ALA A 27 5.83 -2.74 4.05
C ALA A 27 4.66 -3.47 3.35
N CYS A 28 3.61 -2.75 2.94
CA CYS A 28 2.49 -3.30 2.16
C CYS A 28 2.61 -3.06 0.64
N GLY A 29 3.76 -2.58 0.16
CA GLY A 29 4.07 -2.45 -1.26
C GLY A 29 3.67 -1.12 -1.90
N LYS A 30 3.55 -0.02 -1.12
CA LYS A 30 3.19 1.32 -1.63
C LYS A 30 4.19 1.81 -2.68
N THR A 31 5.48 1.88 -2.37
CA THR A 31 6.53 2.29 -3.33
C THR A 31 6.64 1.32 -4.50
N ASN A 32 6.53 0.00 -4.25
CA ASN A 32 6.49 -1.00 -5.32
C ASN A 32 5.33 -0.77 -6.30
N LEU A 33 4.15 -0.37 -5.80
CA LEU A 33 3.02 -0.02 -6.66
C LEU A 33 3.29 1.28 -7.43
N ALA A 34 3.85 2.30 -6.74
CA ALA A 34 4.13 3.61 -7.32
C ALA A 34 5.11 3.56 -8.51
N MET A 35 6.07 2.63 -8.48
CA MET A 35 7.13 2.51 -9.49
C MET A 35 7.08 1.19 -10.27
N MET A 36 5.95 0.48 -10.21
CA MET A 36 5.75 -0.83 -10.82
C MET A 36 5.93 -0.80 -12.34
N LEU A 37 6.49 -1.90 -12.88
CA LEU A 37 6.45 -2.21 -14.30
C LEU A 37 5.23 -3.08 -14.59
N PRO A 38 4.19 -2.55 -15.29
CA PRO A 38 3.01 -3.34 -15.63
C PRO A 38 3.34 -4.57 -16.47
N LYS A 39 2.78 -5.74 -16.13
CA LYS A 39 2.87 -6.93 -16.97
C LYS A 39 1.92 -6.92 -18.16
N LEU A 40 0.85 -6.14 -18.10
CA LEU A 40 -0.11 -6.04 -19.19
C LEU A 40 0.47 -5.22 -20.36
N PRO A 41 0.41 -5.75 -21.61
CA PRO A 41 0.94 -5.05 -22.78
C PRO A 41 0.27 -3.70 -23.01
N GLY A 42 1.08 -2.70 -23.39
CA GLY A 42 0.60 -1.34 -23.71
C GLY A 42 0.22 -0.47 -22.51
N TRP A 43 0.07 -1.05 -21.32
CA TRP A 43 -0.17 -0.27 -20.10
C TRP A 43 1.11 0.39 -19.62
N LYS A 44 1.01 1.65 -19.21
CA LYS A 44 2.11 2.40 -18.60
C LYS A 44 1.70 2.88 -17.23
N LEU A 45 2.65 2.89 -16.31
CA LEU A 45 2.48 3.47 -14.99
C LEU A 45 3.57 4.49 -14.75
N GLN A 46 3.18 5.66 -14.25
CA GLN A 46 4.07 6.73 -13.83
C GLN A 46 3.72 7.14 -12.40
N THR A 47 4.73 7.56 -11.64
CA THR A 47 4.51 8.05 -10.28
C THR A 47 4.43 9.57 -10.25
N VAL A 48 3.47 10.09 -9.50
CA VAL A 48 3.35 11.51 -9.15
C VAL A 48 3.96 11.75 -7.76
N GLY A 49 3.80 10.80 -6.85
CA GLY A 49 4.39 10.80 -5.52
C GLY A 49 4.18 9.44 -4.85
N ASP A 50 5.06 9.04 -3.91
CA ASP A 50 5.03 7.69 -3.35
C ASP A 50 4.58 7.62 -1.89
N ASP A 51 4.50 8.73 -1.15
CA ASP A 51 4.24 8.67 0.29
C ASP A 51 3.12 9.59 0.78
N ILE A 52 3.08 10.86 0.40
CA ILE A 52 2.09 11.82 0.90
C ILE A 52 1.33 12.48 -0.25
N ALA A 53 0.02 12.64 -0.07
CA ALA A 53 -0.83 13.45 -0.93
C ALA A 53 -1.65 14.46 -0.14
N TRP A 54 -1.81 15.65 -0.70
CA TRP A 54 -2.80 16.61 -0.26
C TRP A 54 -4.01 16.55 -1.18
N LEU A 55 -5.17 16.23 -0.61
CA LEU A 55 -6.42 16.14 -1.34
C LEU A 55 -7.25 17.41 -1.20
N LYS A 56 -7.76 17.91 -2.32
CA LYS A 56 -8.57 19.12 -2.40
C LYS A 56 -9.78 18.88 -3.31
N PRO A 57 -11.01 19.19 -2.87
CA PRO A 57 -12.16 19.26 -3.77
C PRO A 57 -11.97 20.34 -4.82
N GLY A 58 -12.31 20.03 -6.05
CA GLY A 58 -12.35 21.00 -7.16
C GLY A 58 -13.75 21.59 -7.36
N GLU A 59 -13.81 22.74 -8.03
CA GLU A 59 -15.08 23.40 -8.36
C GLU A 59 -15.95 22.57 -9.32
N ASP A 60 -15.34 21.65 -10.05
CA ASP A 60 -16.01 20.72 -10.97
C ASP A 60 -16.59 19.47 -10.28
N GLY A 61 -16.48 19.37 -8.96
CA GLY A 61 -16.94 18.23 -8.15
C GLY A 61 -15.94 17.08 -8.04
N ARG A 62 -14.80 17.12 -8.77
CA ARG A 62 -13.75 16.11 -8.67
C ARG A 62 -12.85 16.36 -7.46
N LEU A 63 -12.20 15.29 -7.00
CA LEU A 63 -11.15 15.37 -5.98
C LEU A 63 -9.79 15.43 -6.68
N TYR A 64 -8.95 16.38 -6.27
CA TYR A 64 -7.61 16.59 -6.83
C TYR A 64 -6.54 16.25 -5.80
N ALA A 65 -5.43 15.67 -6.23
CA ALA A 65 -4.28 15.36 -5.40
C ALA A 65 -3.04 16.16 -5.83
N ILE A 66 -2.27 16.58 -4.83
CA ILE A 66 -0.99 17.27 -4.99
C ILE A 66 0.04 16.49 -4.17
N ASN A 67 1.18 16.18 -4.76
CA ASN A 67 2.34 15.67 -4.07
C ASN A 67 3.13 16.84 -3.43
N PRO A 68 3.32 16.87 -2.09
CA PRO A 68 4.07 17.94 -1.43
C PRO A 68 5.58 17.66 -1.33
N GLU A 69 6.05 16.47 -1.73
CA GLU A 69 7.42 16.01 -1.51
C GLU A 69 8.29 16.18 -2.76
N ASN A 70 9.59 16.39 -2.57
CA ASN A 70 10.57 16.55 -3.65
C ASN A 70 11.44 15.30 -3.89
N GLY A 71 11.16 14.22 -3.20
CA GLY A 71 11.92 12.96 -3.27
C GLY A 71 11.09 11.78 -2.81
N PHE A 72 11.75 10.63 -2.76
CA PHE A 72 11.20 9.37 -2.31
C PHE A 72 11.91 8.88 -1.06
N PHE A 73 11.15 8.37 -0.09
CA PHE A 73 11.67 7.75 1.12
C PHE A 73 11.27 6.27 1.15
N GLY A 74 12.17 5.41 0.67
CA GLY A 74 11.90 3.99 0.50
C GLY A 74 12.58 3.09 1.54
N VAL A 75 12.17 1.81 1.55
CA VAL A 75 12.78 0.74 2.34
C VAL A 75 13.85 0.06 1.50
N ALA A 76 15.10 0.02 1.97
CA ALA A 76 16.21 -0.62 1.26
C ALA A 76 16.12 -2.16 1.25
N PRO A 77 15.89 -2.87 2.38
CA PRO A 77 15.85 -4.34 2.39
C PRO A 77 14.79 -4.92 1.44
N GLY A 78 15.24 -5.86 0.59
CA GLY A 78 14.37 -6.51 -0.41
C GLY A 78 14.14 -5.70 -1.68
N THR A 79 14.61 -4.45 -1.75
CA THR A 79 14.60 -3.66 -2.98
C THR A 79 15.76 -4.13 -3.87
N SER A 80 15.40 -4.65 -5.05
CA SER A 80 16.34 -5.25 -6.01
C SER A 80 15.89 -4.98 -7.45
N ASN A 81 16.73 -5.34 -8.42
CA ASN A 81 16.33 -5.28 -9.83
C ASN A 81 15.14 -6.18 -10.17
N ASP A 82 14.96 -7.27 -9.42
CA ASP A 82 13.84 -8.21 -9.64
C ASP A 82 12.54 -7.69 -9.02
N SER A 83 12.62 -7.01 -7.86
CA SER A 83 11.44 -6.52 -7.14
C SER A 83 10.98 -5.13 -7.62
N ASN A 84 11.91 -4.17 -7.73
CA ASN A 84 11.62 -2.80 -8.16
C ASN A 84 12.82 -2.11 -8.85
N PRO A 85 13.06 -2.38 -10.13
CA PRO A 85 14.19 -1.78 -10.86
C PRO A 85 14.10 -0.26 -11.00
N ASN A 86 12.90 0.32 -10.99
CA ASN A 86 12.74 1.77 -11.08
C ASN A 86 13.14 2.48 -9.79
N GLU A 87 12.87 1.86 -8.64
CA GLU A 87 13.29 2.34 -7.33
C GLU A 87 14.83 2.37 -7.23
N LEU A 88 15.50 1.27 -7.60
CA LEU A 88 16.98 1.24 -7.65
C LEU A 88 17.58 2.27 -8.61
N LYS A 89 16.96 2.47 -9.79
CA LYS A 89 17.41 3.52 -10.73
C LYS A 89 17.26 4.91 -10.14
N SER A 90 16.26 5.14 -9.30
CA SER A 90 16.05 6.43 -8.63
C SER A 90 17.17 6.71 -7.60
N CYS A 91 17.79 5.68 -7.06
CA CYS A 91 18.85 5.78 -6.03
C CYS A 91 20.25 6.11 -6.59
N LYS A 92 20.42 6.25 -7.92
CA LYS A 92 21.75 6.33 -8.55
C LYS A 92 22.57 7.57 -8.22
N LYS A 93 21.96 8.71 -7.87
CA LYS A 93 22.65 9.96 -7.65
C LYS A 93 21.97 10.82 -6.60
N GLY A 94 22.77 11.44 -5.73
CA GLY A 94 22.25 12.37 -4.72
C GLY A 94 21.33 11.72 -3.70
N THR A 95 21.52 10.45 -3.43
CA THR A 95 20.69 9.66 -2.50
C THR A 95 21.39 9.51 -1.16
N ILE A 96 20.64 9.58 -0.08
CA ILE A 96 21.09 9.32 1.28
C ILE A 96 20.61 7.94 1.71
N PHE A 97 21.50 7.14 2.31
CA PHE A 97 21.24 5.77 2.74
C PHE A 97 21.56 5.60 4.23
N PRO A 98 20.59 5.72 5.13
CA PRO A 98 20.79 5.39 6.54
C PRO A 98 20.75 3.88 6.79
N ASN A 99 21.62 3.42 7.69
CA ASN A 99 21.63 2.08 8.26
C ASN A 99 21.92 0.93 7.26
N VAL A 100 22.63 1.22 6.18
CA VAL A 100 23.14 0.24 5.20
C VAL A 100 24.59 -0.14 5.52
N VAL A 101 25.15 -1.09 4.76
CA VAL A 101 26.59 -1.37 4.77
C VAL A 101 27.30 -0.35 3.89
N LEU A 102 28.42 0.20 4.37
CA LEU A 102 29.36 0.99 3.59
C LEU A 102 30.41 0.06 3.01
N THR A 103 30.59 0.08 1.70
CA THR A 103 31.60 -0.73 1.00
C THR A 103 32.97 -0.03 0.96
N PRO A 104 34.11 -0.72 0.76
CA PRO A 104 35.44 -0.12 0.75
C PRO A 104 35.66 0.93 -0.34
N ASP A 105 34.94 0.83 -1.43
CA ASP A 105 34.94 1.78 -2.56
C ASP A 105 34.00 3.00 -2.37
N GLY A 106 33.34 3.09 -1.19
CA GLY A 106 32.46 4.21 -0.85
C GLY A 106 31.04 4.09 -1.41
N ASP A 107 30.66 2.90 -1.88
CA ASP A 107 29.29 2.57 -2.26
C ASP A 107 28.53 1.91 -1.08
N ILE A 108 27.34 1.41 -1.32
CA ILE A 108 26.47 0.83 -0.29
C ILE A 108 25.99 -0.57 -0.67
N TRP A 109 25.64 -1.33 0.36
CA TRP A 109 25.04 -2.64 0.19
C TRP A 109 24.03 -2.96 1.30
N TRP A 110 23.02 -3.78 0.98
CA TRP A 110 22.08 -4.35 1.94
C TRP A 110 21.68 -5.77 1.55
N GLU A 111 21.20 -6.56 2.50
CA GLU A 111 20.72 -7.91 2.28
C GLU A 111 19.55 -7.92 1.29
N ASP A 112 19.60 -8.89 0.36
CA ASP A 112 18.60 -9.09 -0.71
C ASP A 112 18.54 -7.95 -1.75
N MET A 113 19.62 -7.17 -1.90
CA MET A 113 19.78 -6.15 -2.95
C MET A 113 19.84 -6.75 -4.37
N GLY A 114 20.03 -8.08 -4.48
CA GLY A 114 20.09 -8.79 -5.76
C GLY A 114 21.50 -8.93 -6.34
N ILE A 115 22.51 -8.37 -5.68
CA ILE A 115 23.92 -8.49 -6.02
C ILE A 115 24.69 -9.19 -4.88
N ASP A 116 25.90 -9.69 -5.21
CA ASP A 116 26.77 -10.28 -4.20
C ASP A 116 27.20 -9.23 -3.17
N ALA A 117 27.35 -9.65 -1.92
CA ALA A 117 27.91 -8.82 -0.87
C ALA A 117 29.37 -8.46 -1.19
N PRO A 118 29.87 -7.28 -0.77
CA PRO A 118 31.31 -6.96 -0.84
C PRO A 118 32.11 -7.97 -0.01
N ALA A 119 33.40 -8.14 -0.31
CA ALA A 119 34.26 -9.05 0.46
C ALA A 119 34.31 -8.63 1.94
N GLU A 120 34.36 -7.32 2.19
CA GLU A 120 34.34 -6.69 3.50
C GLU A 120 33.58 -5.36 3.42
N GLY A 121 33.21 -4.79 4.55
CA GLY A 121 32.54 -3.50 4.65
C GLY A 121 32.40 -3.03 6.09
N ILE A 122 31.71 -1.93 6.28
CA ILE A 122 31.33 -1.41 7.59
C ILE A 122 29.82 -1.57 7.77
N ASP A 123 29.42 -2.27 8.80
CA ASP A 123 28.00 -2.52 9.10
C ASP A 123 27.27 -1.25 9.56
N TRP A 124 25.95 -1.34 9.70
CA TRP A 124 25.09 -0.21 10.12
C TRP A 124 25.40 0.34 11.52
N LYS A 125 26.20 -0.36 12.32
CA LYS A 125 26.66 0.08 13.64
C LYS A 125 28.06 0.68 13.62
N GLY A 126 28.72 0.70 12.47
CA GLY A 126 30.09 1.19 12.31
C GLY A 126 31.17 0.15 12.57
N ASN A 127 30.83 -1.16 12.62
CA ASN A 127 31.79 -2.23 12.84
C ASN A 127 32.18 -2.90 11.52
N PRO A 128 33.40 -3.46 11.42
CA PRO A 128 33.77 -4.28 10.27
C PRO A 128 32.85 -5.49 10.10
N CYS A 129 32.50 -5.80 8.85
CA CYS A 129 31.75 -6.98 8.48
C CYS A 129 32.33 -7.62 7.21
N TYR A 130 32.08 -8.92 7.03
CA TYR A 130 32.78 -9.75 6.03
C TYR A 130 31.78 -10.66 5.32
N ARG A 131 32.03 -10.91 4.01
CA ARG A 131 31.21 -11.83 3.23
C ARG A 131 31.21 -13.23 3.83
N CYS A 132 30.04 -13.86 3.87
CA CYS A 132 29.87 -15.25 4.25
C CYS A 132 30.59 -16.19 3.26
N ILE A 133 31.22 -17.26 3.76
CA ILE A 133 32.05 -18.17 2.93
C ILE A 133 31.22 -19.09 2.04
N ASP A 134 29.99 -19.43 2.45
CA ASP A 134 29.10 -20.36 1.74
C ASP A 134 27.82 -19.66 1.20
N ASP A 135 27.67 -18.37 1.42
CA ASP A 135 26.57 -17.57 0.86
C ASP A 135 27.03 -16.16 0.48
N ARG A 136 27.28 -15.95 -0.81
CA ARG A 136 27.76 -14.66 -1.34
C ARG A 136 26.78 -13.48 -1.14
N LYS A 137 25.54 -13.73 -0.73
CA LYS A 137 24.49 -12.73 -0.49
C LYS A 137 24.33 -12.39 0.99
N ARG A 138 25.28 -12.76 1.83
CA ARG A 138 25.24 -12.52 3.27
C ARG A 138 26.58 -12.01 3.77
N MET A 139 26.54 -11.26 4.87
CA MET A 139 27.71 -10.80 5.59
C MET A 139 27.60 -11.12 7.08
N GLY A 140 28.75 -11.40 7.70
CA GLY A 140 28.86 -11.69 9.13
C GLY A 140 29.85 -10.74 9.83
N PRO A 141 29.84 -10.69 11.18
CA PRO A 141 30.71 -9.81 11.97
C PRO A 141 32.17 -10.27 12.03
N LYS A 142 32.49 -11.48 11.52
CA LYS A 142 33.86 -12.04 11.53
C LYS A 142 34.18 -12.69 10.19
N PRO A 143 35.45 -12.67 9.75
CA PRO A 143 35.87 -13.41 8.57
C PRO A 143 35.61 -14.92 8.70
N GLY A 144 35.31 -15.58 7.59
CA GLY A 144 35.19 -17.03 7.50
C GLY A 144 33.91 -17.64 8.09
N MET A 145 32.92 -16.84 8.49
CA MET A 145 31.64 -17.34 8.98
C MET A 145 30.80 -17.96 7.88
N THR A 146 30.10 -19.04 8.22
CA THR A 146 29.11 -19.72 7.39
C THR A 146 27.72 -19.07 7.53
N LYS A 147 26.84 -19.35 6.59
CA LYS A 147 25.43 -18.92 6.66
C LYS A 147 24.71 -19.40 7.92
N ALA A 148 25.03 -20.62 8.37
CA ALA A 148 24.43 -21.19 9.57
C ALA A 148 24.83 -20.40 10.82
N GLU A 149 26.12 -20.11 10.99
CA GLU A 149 26.66 -19.32 12.11
C GLU A 149 26.10 -17.88 12.11
N ILE A 150 26.00 -17.25 10.94
CA ILE A 150 25.40 -15.91 10.82
C ILE A 150 23.93 -15.94 11.23
N LYS A 151 23.18 -16.96 10.79
CA LYS A 151 21.77 -17.14 11.15
C LYS A 151 21.59 -17.36 12.66
N GLU A 152 22.44 -18.19 13.27
CA GLU A 152 22.42 -18.46 14.72
C GLU A 152 22.73 -17.19 15.53
N SER A 153 23.72 -16.41 15.10
CA SER A 153 24.09 -15.14 15.73
C SER A 153 23.03 -14.05 15.60
N LYS A 154 22.02 -14.22 14.74
CA LYS A 154 21.00 -13.21 14.38
C LYS A 154 21.59 -11.91 13.86
N TYR A 155 22.83 -11.94 13.39
CA TYR A 155 23.52 -10.77 12.86
C TYR A 155 22.90 -10.33 11.52
N VAL A 156 22.82 -9.02 11.32
CA VAL A 156 22.50 -8.39 10.04
C VAL A 156 23.47 -7.23 9.80
N ALA A 157 24.08 -7.20 8.64
CA ALA A 157 25.08 -6.17 8.30
C ALA A 157 24.43 -4.84 7.95
N ALA A 158 23.27 -4.85 7.26
CA ALA A 158 22.39 -3.70 7.14
C ALA A 158 21.21 -3.84 8.10
N HIS A 159 20.72 -2.75 8.67
CA HIS A 159 19.56 -2.80 9.58
C HIS A 159 18.30 -3.22 8.82
N LYS A 160 17.43 -4.02 9.45
CA LYS A 160 16.16 -4.49 8.84
C LYS A 160 15.23 -3.36 8.41
N ASN A 161 15.41 -2.16 8.94
CA ASN A 161 14.71 -0.94 8.60
C ASN A 161 15.68 0.10 8.02
N SER A 162 16.71 -0.33 7.26
CA SER A 162 17.51 0.59 6.45
C SER A 162 16.64 1.24 5.37
N ARG A 163 16.95 2.49 5.07
CA ARG A 163 16.15 3.33 4.18
C ARG A 163 17.03 3.99 3.13
N PHE A 164 16.39 4.61 2.16
CA PHE A 164 17.02 5.58 1.28
C PHE A 164 16.12 6.80 1.12
N THR A 165 16.73 7.95 0.84
CA THR A 165 16.05 9.18 0.42
C THR A 165 16.65 9.60 -0.92
N ALA A 166 15.86 9.48 -1.99
CA ALA A 166 16.28 9.75 -3.36
C ALA A 166 15.53 10.94 -3.95
N PRO A 167 16.20 11.81 -4.77
CA PRO A 167 15.52 12.86 -5.49
C PRO A 167 14.50 12.30 -6.51
N ALA A 168 13.28 12.81 -6.52
CA ALA A 168 12.23 12.33 -7.41
C ALA A 168 12.60 12.46 -8.91
N VAL A 169 13.39 13.47 -9.26
CA VAL A 169 13.86 13.70 -10.64
C VAL A 169 14.72 12.57 -11.21
N ASN A 170 15.27 11.70 -10.36
CA ASN A 170 16.00 10.52 -10.80
C ASN A 170 15.08 9.38 -11.25
N CYS A 171 13.80 9.41 -10.88
CA CYS A 171 12.87 8.33 -11.17
C CYS A 171 12.57 8.25 -12.68
N PRO A 172 12.86 7.09 -13.32
CA PRO A 172 12.64 6.95 -14.75
C PRO A 172 11.18 6.96 -15.17
N VAL A 173 10.26 6.73 -14.22
CA VAL A 173 8.81 6.71 -14.45
C VAL A 173 8.08 7.88 -13.79
N LEU A 174 8.78 8.99 -13.53
CA LEU A 174 8.17 10.19 -12.97
C LEU A 174 7.19 10.82 -13.96
N ASP A 175 5.96 11.07 -13.52
CA ASP A 175 5.04 11.98 -14.19
C ASP A 175 5.41 13.42 -13.82
N LYS A 176 6.26 14.04 -14.65
CA LYS A 176 6.79 15.39 -14.38
C LYS A 176 5.70 16.45 -14.26
N ALA A 177 4.60 16.35 -15.00
CA ALA A 177 3.53 17.32 -14.95
C ALA A 177 2.74 17.17 -13.63
N GLY A 178 2.30 15.97 -13.31
CA GLY A 178 1.59 15.65 -12.07
C GLY A 178 2.44 15.94 -10.83
N PHE A 179 3.72 15.57 -10.86
CA PHE A 179 4.68 15.86 -9.79
C PHE A 179 4.79 17.37 -9.48
N ASN A 180 4.76 18.20 -10.51
CA ASN A 180 4.74 19.66 -10.37
C ASN A 180 3.32 20.24 -10.11
N GLY A 181 2.37 19.41 -9.72
CA GLY A 181 1.01 19.82 -9.43
C GLY A 181 0.21 20.32 -10.66
N LYS A 182 0.61 19.92 -11.86
CA LYS A 182 -0.02 20.37 -13.11
C LYS A 182 -0.86 19.26 -13.75
N PHE A 183 -2.06 19.63 -14.16
CA PHE A 183 -2.93 18.81 -15.00
C PHE A 183 -3.50 19.65 -16.14
N ASN A 184 -3.35 19.18 -17.39
CA ASN A 184 -3.74 19.93 -18.60
C ASN A 184 -3.25 21.40 -18.61
N GLY A 185 -2.00 21.62 -18.13
CA GLY A 185 -1.37 22.95 -18.08
C GLY A 185 -1.81 23.84 -16.91
N LYS A 186 -2.79 23.43 -16.10
CA LYS A 186 -3.29 24.16 -14.92
C LYS A 186 -2.65 23.64 -13.63
N ALA A 187 -2.37 24.51 -12.67
CA ALA A 187 -1.81 24.18 -11.36
C ALA A 187 -2.92 23.76 -10.37
N THR A 188 -3.64 22.68 -10.68
CA THR A 188 -4.78 22.18 -9.90
C THR A 188 -4.46 20.92 -9.08
N GLY A 189 -3.28 20.33 -9.29
CA GLY A 189 -3.05 18.93 -8.93
C GLY A 189 -3.63 17.99 -9.98
N VAL A 190 -3.52 16.68 -9.76
CA VAL A 190 -4.10 15.67 -10.65
C VAL A 190 -5.49 15.24 -10.17
N PRO A 191 -6.50 15.14 -11.06
CA PRO A 191 -7.83 14.68 -10.67
C PRO A 191 -7.80 13.17 -10.37
N ILE A 192 -8.39 12.74 -9.28
CA ILE A 192 -8.37 11.35 -8.85
C ILE A 192 -9.59 10.61 -9.38
N ASP A 193 -9.36 9.44 -10.00
CA ASP A 193 -10.39 8.55 -10.54
C ASP A 193 -10.69 7.38 -9.61
N ALA A 194 -9.68 6.92 -8.84
CA ALA A 194 -9.84 5.86 -7.85
C ALA A 194 -8.98 6.08 -6.61
N ILE A 195 -9.51 5.65 -5.47
CA ILE A 195 -8.83 5.59 -4.18
C ILE A 195 -8.70 4.12 -3.79
N LEU A 196 -7.47 3.67 -3.50
CA LEU A 196 -7.19 2.34 -3.00
C LEU A 196 -6.81 2.41 -1.53
N PHE A 197 -7.51 1.69 -0.69
CA PHE A 197 -7.02 1.26 0.60
C PHE A 197 -6.43 -0.14 0.47
N GLY A 198 -5.51 -0.52 1.32
CA GLY A 198 -4.97 -1.87 1.32
C GLY A 198 -4.21 -2.19 2.59
N GLY A 199 -3.85 -3.46 2.73
CA GLY A 199 -3.11 -3.96 3.86
C GLY A 199 -2.65 -5.39 3.61
N ARG A 200 -1.70 -5.84 4.41
CA ARG A 200 -1.22 -7.22 4.39
C ARG A 200 -2.19 -8.10 5.19
N ARG A 201 -3.03 -8.85 4.48
CA ARG A 201 -4.04 -9.73 5.09
C ARG A 201 -3.85 -11.16 4.58
N PRO A 202 -3.40 -12.10 5.42
CA PRO A 202 -3.12 -13.47 5.00
C PRO A 202 -4.38 -14.28 4.68
N SER A 203 -5.55 -13.88 5.17
CA SER A 203 -6.83 -14.56 4.99
C SER A 203 -7.98 -13.57 4.78
N THR A 204 -9.18 -14.06 4.56
CA THR A 204 -10.49 -13.37 4.58
C THR A 204 -10.64 -12.27 3.52
N ILE A 205 -9.78 -11.27 3.52
CA ILE A 205 -9.92 -10.10 2.63
C ILE A 205 -9.64 -10.49 1.18
N PRO A 206 -10.54 -10.21 0.23
CA PRO A 206 -10.37 -10.56 -1.17
C PRO A 206 -9.26 -9.75 -1.84
N LEU A 207 -8.84 -10.19 -3.05
CA LEU A 207 -7.82 -9.52 -3.87
C LEU A 207 -8.16 -8.06 -4.13
N VAL A 208 -9.40 -7.79 -4.44
CA VAL A 208 -9.94 -6.43 -4.63
C VAL A 208 -11.43 -6.39 -4.31
N ASN A 209 -11.86 -5.30 -3.69
CA ASN A 209 -13.23 -5.04 -3.32
C ASN A 209 -13.56 -3.57 -3.60
N GLN A 210 -14.62 -3.29 -4.38
CA GLN A 210 -15.09 -1.94 -4.67
C GLN A 210 -16.21 -1.55 -3.70
N ALA A 211 -16.13 -0.37 -3.13
CA ALA A 211 -17.22 0.20 -2.32
C ALA A 211 -18.48 0.43 -3.14
N LYS A 212 -19.66 0.27 -2.52
CA LYS A 212 -20.97 0.50 -3.15
C LYS A 212 -21.31 1.98 -3.27
N ASP A 213 -20.87 2.76 -2.30
CA ASP A 213 -21.06 4.22 -2.21
C ASP A 213 -19.89 4.86 -1.46
N TRP A 214 -19.89 6.19 -1.34
CA TRP A 214 -18.82 6.93 -0.66
C TRP A 214 -18.69 6.54 0.82
N ALA A 215 -19.81 6.50 1.54
CA ALA A 215 -19.81 6.15 2.96
C ALA A 215 -19.28 4.71 3.19
N HIS A 216 -19.61 3.78 2.29
CA HIS A 216 -19.03 2.43 2.32
C HIS A 216 -17.52 2.46 2.08
N GLY A 217 -17.05 3.28 1.16
CA GLY A 217 -15.61 3.45 0.92
C GLY A 217 -14.87 4.03 2.15
N VAL A 218 -15.44 5.03 2.79
CA VAL A 218 -14.91 5.59 4.05
C VAL A 218 -14.93 4.53 5.16
N PHE A 219 -15.99 3.71 5.25
CA PHE A 219 -16.04 2.56 6.16
C PHE A 219 -14.89 1.57 5.88
N MET A 220 -14.67 1.19 4.63
CA MET A 220 -13.58 0.27 4.25
C MET A 220 -12.22 0.81 4.68
N GLY A 221 -11.98 2.10 4.48
CA GLY A 221 -10.76 2.77 4.92
C GLY A 221 -10.63 2.82 6.44
N SER A 222 -11.69 3.16 7.15
CA SER A 222 -11.71 3.26 8.63
C SER A 222 -11.53 1.89 9.31
N ALA A 223 -11.98 0.82 8.67
CA ALA A 223 -11.85 -0.57 9.13
C ALA A 223 -10.53 -1.23 8.69
N ALA A 224 -9.69 -0.55 7.92
CA ALA A 224 -8.46 -1.12 7.39
C ALA A 224 -7.56 -1.67 8.50
N GLY A 225 -6.91 -2.79 8.20
CA GLY A 225 -5.95 -3.42 9.07
C GLY A 225 -4.89 -4.17 8.27
N SER A 226 -3.72 -4.31 8.88
CA SER A 226 -2.57 -4.96 8.25
C SER A 226 -1.82 -5.83 9.26
N GLU A 227 -1.29 -6.94 8.79
CA GLU A 227 -0.37 -7.78 9.55
C GLU A 227 0.88 -6.98 9.92
N VAL A 228 1.27 -7.04 11.19
CA VAL A 228 2.51 -6.41 11.69
C VAL A 228 3.71 -7.14 11.12
N THR A 229 4.62 -6.40 10.50
CA THR A 229 5.85 -6.93 9.89
C THR A 229 7.07 -6.57 10.72
N ALA A 230 8.21 -7.23 10.43
CA ALA A 230 9.50 -6.93 11.08
C ALA A 230 10.04 -5.50 10.83
N ALA A 231 9.44 -4.75 9.91
CA ALA A 231 9.75 -3.33 9.69
C ALA A 231 9.21 -2.43 10.82
N VAL A 232 8.27 -2.94 11.62
CA VAL A 232 7.75 -2.26 12.82
C VAL A 232 8.44 -2.90 14.04
N ILE A 233 8.98 -2.08 14.93
CA ILE A 233 9.55 -2.55 16.20
C ILE A 233 8.38 -2.98 17.10
N SER A 234 8.01 -4.25 17.07
CA SER A 234 6.89 -4.81 17.83
C SER A 234 7.10 -6.31 18.04
N ASP A 235 6.73 -6.80 19.20
CA ASP A 235 6.70 -8.23 19.52
C ASP A 235 5.47 -8.95 18.92
N GLN A 236 4.60 -8.21 18.22
CA GLN A 236 3.32 -8.70 17.65
C GLN A 236 3.42 -9.07 16.17
N ILE A 237 4.58 -9.48 15.68
CA ILE A 237 4.77 -9.87 14.27
C ILE A 237 3.76 -10.96 13.90
N GLY A 238 3.06 -10.77 12.78
CA GLY A 238 2.05 -11.68 12.26
C GLY A 238 0.63 -11.42 12.77
N GLN A 239 0.44 -10.57 13.77
CA GLN A 239 -0.89 -10.16 14.21
C GLN A 239 -1.44 -9.03 13.32
N VAL A 240 -2.75 -9.03 13.10
CA VAL A 240 -3.41 -7.94 12.36
C VAL A 240 -3.67 -6.77 13.30
N ARG A 241 -3.03 -5.64 13.01
CA ARG A 241 -3.26 -4.35 13.67
C ARG A 241 -4.18 -3.49 12.82
N ARG A 242 -5.18 -2.86 13.45
CA ARG A 242 -5.99 -1.85 12.76
C ARG A 242 -5.13 -0.62 12.47
N ASP A 243 -5.23 -0.15 11.25
CA ASP A 243 -4.51 1.01 10.75
C ASP A 243 -5.43 1.78 9.79
N PRO A 244 -6.38 2.54 10.35
CA PRO A 244 -7.41 3.20 9.57
C PRO A 244 -6.79 4.13 8.53
N MET A 245 -7.18 3.90 7.26
CA MET A 245 -6.74 4.68 6.11
C MET A 245 -5.21 4.74 5.95
N ALA A 246 -4.45 3.80 6.57
CA ALA A 246 -2.99 3.81 6.68
C ALA A 246 -2.43 5.09 7.35
N MET A 247 -3.18 5.66 8.30
CA MET A 247 -2.89 6.97 8.89
C MET A 247 -2.58 6.94 10.38
N LEU A 248 -2.60 5.75 11.03
CA LEU A 248 -2.52 5.64 12.48
C LEU A 248 -1.38 6.47 13.12
N PRO A 249 -0.12 6.47 12.59
CA PRO A 249 0.94 7.29 13.15
C PRO A 249 0.91 8.76 12.68
N PHE A 250 -0.01 9.15 11.80
CA PHE A 250 -0.01 10.45 11.12
C PHE A 250 -1.26 11.30 11.39
N PHE A 251 -2.17 10.84 12.25
CA PHE A 251 -3.34 11.65 12.63
C PHE A 251 -2.89 12.90 13.39
N GLY A 252 -3.21 14.06 12.85
CA GLY A 252 -2.95 15.36 13.48
C GLY A 252 -4.08 15.84 14.39
N TYR A 253 -5.21 15.10 14.44
CA TYR A 253 -6.38 15.36 15.27
C TYR A 253 -7.16 14.06 15.47
N ASN A 254 -8.27 14.11 16.21
CA ASN A 254 -9.01 12.90 16.58
C ASN A 254 -9.45 12.09 15.35
N VAL A 255 -9.27 10.78 15.42
CA VAL A 255 -9.57 9.84 14.33
C VAL A 255 -11.04 9.85 13.91
N CYS A 256 -11.97 10.04 14.86
CA CYS A 256 -13.41 10.11 14.58
C CYS A 256 -13.74 11.35 13.74
N ASP A 257 -13.10 12.48 14.03
CA ASP A 257 -13.25 13.72 13.28
C ASP A 257 -12.62 13.60 11.88
N TYR A 258 -11.53 12.85 11.76
CA TYR A 258 -10.93 12.53 10.48
C TYR A 258 -11.88 11.71 9.59
N PHE A 259 -12.56 10.72 10.17
CA PHE A 259 -13.59 9.95 9.43
C PHE A 259 -14.78 10.83 9.04
N GLN A 260 -15.23 11.72 9.92
CA GLN A 260 -16.29 12.67 9.62
C GLN A 260 -15.90 13.61 8.48
N HIS A 261 -14.67 14.09 8.47
CA HIS A 261 -14.13 14.93 7.39
C HIS A 261 -14.18 14.20 6.02
N TRP A 262 -13.83 12.89 5.97
CA TRP A 262 -13.97 12.11 4.75
C TRP A 262 -15.42 11.95 4.30
N LEU A 263 -16.35 11.71 5.21
CA LEU A 263 -17.78 11.64 4.88
C LEU A 263 -18.31 12.98 4.35
N GLU A 264 -17.83 14.09 4.89
CA GLU A 264 -18.26 15.42 4.46
C GLU A 264 -17.78 15.81 3.06
N MET A 265 -16.75 15.16 2.51
CA MET A 265 -16.32 15.41 1.14
C MET A 265 -17.44 15.14 0.12
N GLU A 266 -18.28 14.13 0.34
CA GLU A 266 -19.45 13.87 -0.50
C GLU A 266 -20.47 15.02 -0.41
N ARG A 267 -20.76 15.47 0.79
CA ARG A 267 -21.73 16.55 1.04
C ARG A 267 -21.26 17.92 0.52
N THR A 268 -19.94 18.16 0.56
CA THR A 268 -19.35 19.44 0.15
C THR A 268 -18.87 19.46 -1.29
N SER A 269 -18.90 18.32 -1.98
CA SER A 269 -18.58 18.25 -3.41
C SER A 269 -19.64 19.00 -4.23
N ALA A 270 -19.21 19.75 -5.23
CA ALA A 270 -20.10 20.39 -6.19
C ALA A 270 -20.91 19.37 -7.02
N ASP A 271 -20.36 18.18 -7.22
CA ASP A 271 -20.99 17.06 -7.92
C ASP A 271 -20.44 15.73 -7.36
N ALA A 272 -21.14 15.15 -6.40
CA ALA A 272 -20.72 13.92 -5.73
C ALA A 272 -20.58 12.71 -6.70
N THR A 273 -21.22 12.74 -7.86
CA THR A 273 -21.11 11.66 -8.86
C THR A 273 -19.72 11.61 -9.50
N LYS A 274 -18.96 12.70 -9.39
CA LYS A 274 -17.57 12.81 -9.89
C LYS A 274 -16.50 12.50 -8.86
N LEU A 275 -16.89 12.17 -7.63
CA LEU A 275 -15.93 11.67 -6.64
C LEU A 275 -15.32 10.35 -7.09
N PRO A 276 -14.03 10.12 -6.74
CA PRO A 276 -13.34 8.88 -7.11
C PRO A 276 -14.03 7.67 -6.49
N LYS A 277 -14.02 6.54 -7.20
CA LYS A 277 -14.49 5.27 -6.65
C LYS A 277 -13.45 4.72 -5.67
N ILE A 278 -13.92 4.14 -4.56
CA ILE A 278 -13.06 3.61 -3.50
C ILE A 278 -13.00 2.09 -3.60
N TYR A 279 -11.78 1.57 -3.43
CA TYR A 279 -11.48 0.14 -3.47
C TYR A 279 -10.63 -0.26 -2.27
N PHE A 280 -10.73 -1.53 -1.87
CA PHE A 280 -9.77 -2.17 -0.99
C PHE A 280 -9.02 -3.25 -1.76
N VAL A 281 -7.69 -3.34 -1.61
CA VAL A 281 -6.85 -4.33 -2.28
C VAL A 281 -6.01 -5.11 -1.27
N ASN A 282 -5.78 -6.40 -1.55
CA ASN A 282 -4.97 -7.28 -0.71
C ASN A 282 -4.10 -8.19 -1.58
N TRP A 283 -2.81 -7.87 -1.65
CA TRP A 283 -1.82 -8.64 -2.41
C TRP A 283 -1.27 -9.88 -1.66
N PHE A 284 -1.64 -10.08 -0.39
CA PHE A 284 -0.91 -10.90 0.56
C PHE A 284 -1.70 -12.12 1.07
N ARG A 285 -2.79 -12.50 0.39
CA ARG A 285 -3.54 -13.70 0.73
C ARG A 285 -2.66 -14.93 0.59
N LYS A 286 -2.70 -15.82 1.60
CA LYS A 286 -1.94 -17.08 1.63
C LYS A 286 -2.85 -18.27 1.45
N GLY A 287 -2.35 -19.30 0.78
CA GLY A 287 -2.94 -20.62 0.75
C GLY A 287 -2.61 -21.44 2.00
N ASP A 288 -3.16 -22.65 2.09
CA ASP A 288 -2.93 -23.57 3.21
C ASP A 288 -1.46 -23.99 3.34
N ASP A 289 -0.69 -23.90 2.25
CA ASP A 289 0.75 -24.15 2.20
C ASP A 289 1.60 -22.96 2.68
N GLY A 290 0.95 -21.87 3.13
CA GLY A 290 1.59 -20.63 3.60
C GLY A 290 2.16 -19.73 2.51
N ARG A 291 2.08 -20.14 1.21
CA ARG A 291 2.53 -19.34 0.08
C ARG A 291 1.50 -18.30 -0.35
N PHE A 292 1.97 -17.19 -0.93
CA PHE A 292 1.07 -16.19 -1.47
C PHE A 292 0.29 -16.73 -2.67
N MET A 293 -1.01 -16.47 -2.67
CA MET A 293 -1.93 -16.85 -3.74
C MET A 293 -1.90 -15.85 -4.91
N TRP A 294 -1.33 -14.69 -4.72
CA TRP A 294 -1.17 -13.64 -5.72
C TRP A 294 0.31 -13.31 -5.90
N PRO A 295 0.83 -13.23 -7.14
CA PRO A 295 2.25 -12.98 -7.39
C PRO A 295 2.71 -11.58 -6.95
N GLY A 296 1.81 -10.60 -6.99
CA GLY A 296 2.16 -9.20 -6.70
C GLY A 296 2.95 -8.51 -7.81
N PHE A 297 3.68 -7.46 -7.46
CA PHE A 297 4.52 -6.69 -8.38
C PHE A 297 3.80 -6.29 -9.67
N GLY A 298 4.38 -6.58 -10.84
CA GLY A 298 3.79 -6.24 -12.15
C GLY A 298 2.41 -6.82 -12.40
N ASP A 299 2.03 -7.93 -11.74
CA ASP A 299 0.70 -8.53 -11.83
C ASP A 299 -0.39 -7.69 -11.17
N ASN A 300 -0.03 -6.77 -10.27
CA ASN A 300 -0.97 -5.80 -9.70
C ASN A 300 -1.61 -4.91 -10.79
N SER A 301 -0.95 -4.74 -11.94
CA SER A 301 -1.51 -4.05 -13.12
C SER A 301 -2.81 -4.67 -13.61
N ARG A 302 -3.03 -5.99 -13.40
CA ARG A 302 -4.27 -6.70 -13.76
C ARG A 302 -5.47 -6.22 -12.95
N VAL A 303 -5.23 -5.98 -11.65
CA VAL A 303 -6.23 -5.42 -10.74
C VAL A 303 -6.49 -3.95 -11.08
N LEU A 304 -5.44 -3.17 -11.35
CA LEU A 304 -5.57 -1.77 -11.77
C LEU A 304 -6.35 -1.65 -13.09
N LYS A 305 -6.11 -2.56 -14.05
CA LYS A 305 -6.92 -2.62 -15.28
C LYS A 305 -8.40 -2.87 -14.95
N TRP A 306 -8.71 -3.85 -14.10
CA TRP A 306 -10.10 -4.11 -13.70
C TRP A 306 -10.73 -2.88 -13.05
N ILE A 307 -10.00 -2.15 -12.21
CA ILE A 307 -10.46 -0.89 -11.60
C ILE A 307 -10.78 0.15 -12.67
N CYS A 308 -9.90 0.33 -13.68
CA CYS A 308 -10.16 1.23 -14.81
C CYS A 308 -11.40 0.80 -15.60
N ASP A 309 -11.54 -0.48 -15.88
CA ASP A 309 -12.71 -1.05 -16.59
C ASP A 309 -14.02 -0.85 -15.79
N ARG A 310 -13.95 -0.88 -14.43
CA ARG A 310 -15.07 -0.54 -13.54
C ARG A 310 -15.42 0.94 -13.57
N ILE A 311 -14.43 1.82 -13.64
CA ILE A 311 -14.65 3.27 -13.78
C ILE A 311 -15.35 3.58 -15.09
N GLU A 312 -14.97 2.91 -16.17
CA GLU A 312 -15.52 3.05 -17.52
C GLU A 312 -16.88 2.34 -17.70
N GLY A 313 -17.33 1.53 -16.75
CA GLY A 313 -18.52 0.71 -16.89
C GLY A 313 -18.38 -0.47 -17.88
N LYS A 314 -17.15 -0.81 -18.29
CA LYS A 314 -16.86 -1.89 -19.25
C LYS A 314 -17.07 -3.29 -18.70
N VAL A 315 -16.94 -3.47 -17.39
CA VAL A 315 -17.12 -4.77 -16.73
C VAL A 315 -18.14 -4.69 -15.61
N LYS A 316 -18.91 -5.77 -15.47
CA LYS A 316 -19.81 -5.97 -14.32
C LYS A 316 -19.01 -6.48 -13.11
N ALA A 317 -19.63 -6.51 -11.94
CA ALA A 317 -19.05 -7.06 -10.73
C ALA A 317 -20.08 -7.93 -10.00
N GLN A 318 -19.59 -8.79 -9.12
CA GLN A 318 -20.41 -9.53 -8.18
C GLN A 318 -20.89 -8.57 -7.10
N ASP A 319 -22.20 -8.40 -6.93
CA ASP A 319 -22.77 -7.68 -5.79
C ASP A 319 -22.74 -8.61 -4.57
N THR A 320 -22.00 -8.23 -3.54
CA THR A 320 -21.81 -9.04 -2.35
C THR A 320 -22.09 -8.22 -1.08
N PRO A 321 -22.28 -8.86 0.07
CA PRO A 321 -22.43 -8.14 1.34
C PRO A 321 -21.31 -7.13 1.64
N ILE A 322 -20.09 -7.41 1.19
CA ILE A 322 -18.91 -6.61 1.51
C ILE A 322 -18.53 -5.59 0.43
N GLY A 323 -19.29 -5.49 -0.66
CA GLY A 323 -19.03 -4.61 -1.79
C GLY A 323 -19.05 -5.35 -3.13
N TYR A 324 -18.51 -4.73 -4.18
CA TYR A 324 -18.46 -5.32 -5.52
C TYR A 324 -17.11 -6.01 -5.76
N LEU A 325 -17.14 -7.31 -6.05
CA LEU A 325 -15.97 -8.12 -6.35
C LEU A 325 -15.88 -8.44 -7.86
N PRO A 326 -14.67 -8.63 -8.42
CA PRO A 326 -14.53 -9.12 -9.79
C PRO A 326 -15.04 -10.56 -9.94
N PHE A 327 -15.56 -10.91 -11.12
CA PHE A 327 -15.54 -12.32 -11.51
C PHE A 327 -14.09 -12.69 -11.87
N ALA A 328 -13.65 -13.90 -11.54
CA ALA A 328 -12.28 -14.33 -11.83
C ALA A 328 -11.88 -14.18 -13.32
N LYS A 329 -12.84 -14.36 -14.23
CA LYS A 329 -12.67 -14.19 -15.69
C LYS A 329 -12.38 -12.75 -16.11
N ASP A 330 -12.75 -11.75 -15.29
CA ASP A 330 -12.60 -10.33 -15.61
C ASP A 330 -11.23 -9.78 -15.19
N ILE A 331 -10.45 -10.57 -14.44
CA ILE A 331 -9.04 -10.28 -14.18
C ILE A 331 -8.22 -10.82 -15.35
N SER A 332 -7.66 -9.95 -16.16
CA SER A 332 -6.92 -10.31 -17.36
C SER A 332 -5.72 -11.21 -17.03
N LEU A 333 -5.62 -12.34 -17.73
CA LEU A 333 -4.46 -13.24 -17.72
C LEU A 333 -3.58 -13.08 -18.97
N GLU A 334 -3.76 -12.01 -19.74
CA GLU A 334 -2.90 -11.70 -20.86
C GLU A 334 -1.44 -11.58 -20.40
N ASN A 335 -0.50 -12.13 -21.19
CA ASN A 335 0.92 -12.18 -20.85
C ASN A 335 1.20 -12.75 -19.45
N ASN A 336 0.44 -13.77 -19.02
CA ASN A 336 0.64 -14.49 -17.76
C ASN A 336 1.76 -15.52 -17.89
N THR A 337 2.99 -15.03 -18.07
CA THR A 337 4.20 -15.81 -18.35
C THR A 337 5.31 -15.47 -17.37
N GLY A 338 6.35 -16.30 -17.32
CA GLY A 338 7.51 -16.11 -16.45
C GLY A 338 7.49 -16.99 -15.21
N LYS A 339 8.36 -16.68 -14.25
CA LYS A 339 8.58 -17.49 -13.04
C LYS A 339 7.40 -17.45 -12.09
N ASP A 340 6.82 -16.26 -11.91
CA ASP A 340 5.71 -16.03 -11.00
C ASP A 340 4.47 -15.64 -11.84
N THR A 341 3.55 -16.59 -11.98
CA THR A 341 2.32 -16.43 -12.76
C THR A 341 1.08 -16.46 -11.87
N VAL A 342 0.03 -15.78 -12.30
CA VAL A 342 -1.28 -15.88 -11.63
C VAL A 342 -1.85 -17.28 -11.83
N ASN A 343 -2.08 -18.00 -10.73
CA ASN A 343 -2.73 -19.31 -10.76
C ASN A 343 -4.27 -19.14 -10.86
N PRO A 344 -4.92 -19.64 -11.91
CA PRO A 344 -6.36 -19.48 -12.07
C PRO A 344 -7.21 -20.12 -10.96
N LYS A 345 -6.70 -21.17 -10.27
CA LYS A 345 -7.40 -21.78 -9.13
C LYS A 345 -7.38 -20.84 -7.93
N PHE A 346 -6.23 -20.26 -7.62
CA PHE A 346 -6.09 -19.26 -6.55
C PHE A 346 -6.90 -18.01 -6.85
N LEU A 347 -6.89 -17.55 -8.12
CA LEU A 347 -7.67 -16.39 -8.51
C LEU A 347 -9.17 -16.59 -8.24
N LYS A 348 -9.73 -17.75 -8.54
CA LYS A 348 -11.14 -18.07 -8.24
C LYS A 348 -11.45 -18.02 -6.74
N GLU A 349 -10.47 -18.31 -5.89
CA GLU A 349 -10.65 -18.30 -4.44
C GLU A 349 -10.53 -16.90 -3.86
N ILE A 350 -9.48 -16.14 -4.27
CA ILE A 350 -9.21 -14.82 -3.68
C ILE A 350 -10.17 -13.72 -4.11
N VAL A 351 -11.10 -14.02 -5.02
CA VAL A 351 -12.21 -13.13 -5.41
C VAL A 351 -13.57 -13.56 -4.85
N LYS A 352 -13.58 -14.43 -3.83
CA LYS A 352 -14.78 -14.87 -3.12
C LYS A 352 -14.90 -14.23 -1.75
N VAL A 353 -16.12 -14.19 -1.23
CA VAL A 353 -16.40 -13.79 0.15
C VAL A 353 -16.21 -14.99 1.08
N ASP A 354 -15.32 -14.85 2.06
CA ASP A 354 -15.20 -15.75 3.19
C ASP A 354 -16.17 -15.29 4.29
N LYS A 355 -17.40 -15.81 4.29
CA LYS A 355 -18.45 -15.40 5.22
C LYS A 355 -18.03 -15.53 6.69
N ALA A 356 -17.44 -16.66 7.08
CA ALA A 356 -17.04 -16.91 8.46
C ALA A 356 -15.89 -15.97 8.90
N GLY A 357 -14.91 -15.77 8.03
CA GLY A 357 -13.82 -14.83 8.27
C GLY A 357 -14.32 -13.38 8.37
N TRP A 358 -15.27 -12.99 7.53
CA TRP A 358 -15.84 -11.64 7.57
C TRP A 358 -16.69 -11.37 8.82
N LEU A 359 -17.42 -12.35 9.35
CA LEU A 359 -18.14 -12.17 10.61
C LEU A 359 -17.16 -11.84 11.77
N LYS A 360 -16.04 -12.56 11.84
CA LYS A 360 -14.96 -12.25 12.82
C LYS A 360 -14.29 -10.89 12.55
N GLU A 361 -14.15 -10.52 11.27
CA GLU A 361 -13.59 -9.23 10.89
C GLU A 361 -14.47 -8.08 11.38
N ILE A 362 -15.78 -8.21 11.26
CA ILE A 362 -16.77 -7.22 11.75
C ILE A 362 -16.66 -7.06 13.27
N GLU A 363 -16.61 -8.16 14.04
CA GLU A 363 -16.39 -8.12 15.50
C GLU A 363 -15.11 -7.34 15.86
N GLY A 364 -14.03 -7.57 15.11
CA GLY A 364 -12.77 -6.84 15.28
C GLY A 364 -12.87 -5.34 14.94
N VAL A 365 -13.70 -4.97 13.98
CA VAL A 365 -13.97 -3.56 13.64
C VAL A 365 -14.78 -2.88 14.74
N GLU A 366 -15.83 -3.55 15.26
CA GLU A 366 -16.64 -3.06 16.39
C GLU A 366 -15.78 -2.79 17.63
N ALA A 367 -14.93 -3.75 17.99
CA ALA A 367 -14.02 -3.61 19.13
C ALA A 367 -13.07 -2.39 18.93
N ASN A 368 -12.54 -2.21 17.72
CA ASN A 368 -11.65 -1.10 17.41
C ASN A 368 -12.39 0.25 17.45
N TYR A 369 -13.62 0.32 16.97
CA TYR A 369 -14.44 1.51 17.06
C TYR A 369 -14.76 1.89 18.52
N ALA A 370 -15.02 0.90 19.38
CA ALA A 370 -15.19 1.13 20.79
C ALA A 370 -13.93 1.69 21.47
N GLU A 371 -12.71 1.27 21.03
CA GLU A 371 -11.45 1.87 21.50
C GLU A 371 -11.34 3.35 21.14
N TYR A 372 -11.71 3.73 19.90
CA TYR A 372 -11.64 5.13 19.46
C TYR A 372 -12.67 6.05 20.16
N GLU A 373 -13.74 5.49 20.70
CA GLU A 373 -14.75 6.24 21.48
C GLU A 373 -14.39 6.36 22.98
N LYS A 374 -13.34 5.71 23.44
CA LYS A 374 -12.87 5.90 24.83
C LYS A 374 -12.38 7.32 25.02
N LYS A 375 -12.80 7.92 26.14
CA LYS A 375 -12.27 9.23 26.55
C LYS A 375 -10.78 9.07 26.83
N PRO A 376 -9.95 10.09 26.51
CA PRO A 376 -8.57 10.14 26.96
C PRO A 376 -8.49 9.93 28.48
N SER A 377 -7.41 9.31 28.94
CA SER A 377 -7.19 9.18 30.39
C SER A 377 -7.14 10.59 31.04
N LYS A 378 -7.51 10.70 32.31
CA LYS A 378 -7.44 11.98 33.05
C LYS A 378 -6.03 12.59 33.07
N ASP A 379 -5.00 11.78 32.84
CA ASP A 379 -3.59 12.19 32.78
C ASP A 379 -3.14 12.56 31.36
N SER A 380 -3.99 12.42 30.34
CA SER A 380 -3.66 12.86 28.98
C SER A 380 -3.77 14.38 28.90
N LYS A 381 -2.77 15.03 28.31
CA LYS A 381 -2.80 16.47 28.01
C LYS A 381 -3.70 16.82 26.81
N GLU A 382 -4.47 15.86 26.31
CA GLU A 382 -5.32 16.01 25.13
C GLU A 382 -6.66 16.63 25.56
N GLU A 383 -6.83 17.91 25.34
CA GLU A 383 -8.12 18.58 25.44
C GLU A 383 -8.90 18.32 24.17
N LEU A 384 -9.94 17.48 24.27
CA LEU A 384 -10.88 17.27 23.19
C LEU A 384 -12.04 18.29 23.30
N ALA A 385 -12.35 18.98 22.23
CA ALA A 385 -13.47 19.90 22.15
C ALA A 385 -14.82 19.21 22.43
N HIS A 386 -14.91 17.90 22.19
CA HIS A 386 -16.08 17.05 22.46
C HIS A 386 -15.64 15.58 22.64
N ALA A 387 -16.51 14.74 23.20
CA ALA A 387 -16.23 13.31 23.32
C ALA A 387 -16.11 12.66 21.93
N PRO A 388 -15.05 11.86 21.69
CA PRO A 388 -14.86 11.19 20.41
C PRO A 388 -16.02 10.25 20.12
N ARG A 389 -16.54 10.27 18.90
CA ARG A 389 -17.64 9.40 18.47
C ARG A 389 -17.46 9.00 17.03
N ILE A 390 -17.49 7.71 16.78
CA ILE A 390 -17.54 7.17 15.42
C ILE A 390 -18.78 7.73 14.71
N PRO A 391 -18.63 8.29 13.49
CA PRO A 391 -19.75 8.81 12.70
C PRO A 391 -20.88 7.79 12.54
N ARG A 392 -22.13 8.24 12.68
CA ARG A 392 -23.32 7.36 12.57
C ARG A 392 -23.36 6.60 11.24
N ALA A 393 -22.94 7.23 10.15
CA ALA A 393 -22.89 6.60 8.83
C ALA A 393 -21.98 5.34 8.82
N LEU A 394 -20.84 5.37 9.52
CA LEU A 394 -19.94 4.20 9.58
C LEU A 394 -20.52 3.08 10.43
N LYS A 395 -21.17 3.40 11.55
CA LYS A 395 -21.90 2.41 12.36
C LYS A 395 -23.06 1.79 11.60
N ALA A 396 -23.78 2.58 10.80
CA ALA A 396 -24.85 2.09 9.95
C ALA A 396 -24.31 1.12 8.88
N LYS A 397 -23.18 1.45 8.23
CA LYS A 397 -22.54 0.54 7.24
C LYS A 397 -22.05 -0.74 7.89
N LEU A 398 -21.48 -0.69 9.07
CA LEU A 398 -21.08 -1.87 9.82
C LEU A 398 -22.27 -2.81 10.06
N ALA A 399 -23.39 -2.28 10.57
CA ALA A 399 -24.61 -3.04 10.82
C ALA A 399 -25.24 -3.58 9.52
N GLU A 400 -25.25 -2.80 8.44
CA GLU A 400 -25.73 -3.23 7.12
C GLU A 400 -24.94 -4.43 6.60
N ILE A 401 -23.62 -4.38 6.66
CA ILE A 401 -22.74 -5.47 6.19
C ILE A 401 -22.92 -6.71 7.07
N GLN A 402 -23.00 -6.54 8.39
CA GLN A 402 -23.24 -7.63 9.33
C GLN A 402 -24.56 -8.35 9.04
N ALA A 403 -25.64 -7.60 8.85
CA ALA A 403 -26.95 -8.14 8.51
C ALA A 403 -26.94 -8.85 7.15
N ALA A 404 -26.31 -8.26 6.15
CA ALA A 404 -26.19 -8.85 4.81
C ALA A 404 -25.36 -10.16 4.82
N LEU A 405 -24.27 -10.20 5.59
CA LEU A 405 -23.47 -11.42 5.79
C LEU A 405 -24.28 -12.51 6.52
N ALA A 406 -25.03 -12.15 7.53
CA ALA A 406 -25.90 -13.11 8.23
C ALA A 406 -26.96 -13.73 7.31
N ALA A 407 -27.58 -12.92 6.42
CA ALA A 407 -28.60 -13.33 5.48
C ALA A 407 -28.05 -14.09 4.26
N ALA A 408 -26.78 -13.91 3.91
CA ALA A 408 -26.16 -14.60 2.77
C ALA A 408 -26.11 -16.13 3.02
N LYS A 409 -26.53 -16.91 2.00
CA LYS A 409 -26.52 -18.38 2.04
C LYS A 409 -25.11 -18.96 1.91
#